data_3805323c7b252f34b629a38861696037
#
_entry.id   3805323c7b252f34b629a38861696037
#
_cell.length_a   1.000
_cell.length_b   1.000
_cell.length_c   1.000
_cell.angle_alpha   90.00
_cell.angle_beta   90.00
_cell.angle_gamma   90.00
#
_symmetry.space_group_name_H-M   'P 1'
#
loop_
_entity.id
_entity.type
_entity.pdbx_description
1 polymer ?
#
loop_
_entity_poly.entity_id
_entity_poly.type
_entity_poly.pdbx_seq_one_letter_code
_entity_poly.pdbx_strand_id
1 'polypeptide(L)'
;MKPLPVGPIDVMELFRNKNPRLAGRLPNLLIRILRLIAHEGTLNRVVMRTTGLSGCEFVDAVLMHLNIAVEVSGLEVLPDTPRIVVCANHPTGGIDGLIIMSLLCRRYGSVRVPANDLLMVLGGLTELLVPVDKHGSNAAHVKAYQEMYASEHPVLLFPAGRTARPMGGKLREFPWSKAFVKQARRSGRLLIPVRLSGENSRRFYFLWRLRRALGIKVNLEMFLLVDELLRRRGEVRKVWIGPPRSAQMDAAGAAGDQLRANTLRREVSR
;
A
#
# COMPACT_ATOMS: atom_id res chain seq x y z
N MET A 1 -15.21 -13.86 8.73
CA MET A 1 -15.22 -13.50 7.29
C MET A 1 -14.89 -14.75 6.50
N LYS A 2 -15.69 -15.14 5.50
CA LYS A 2 -15.32 -16.23 4.58
C LYS A 2 -14.03 -15.83 3.87
N PRO A 3 -13.02 -16.72 3.76
CA PRO A 3 -11.87 -16.46 2.91
C PRO A 3 -12.36 -16.16 1.49
N LEU A 4 -11.85 -15.06 0.91
CA LEU A 4 -12.15 -14.75 -0.49
C LEU A 4 -11.60 -15.90 -1.34
N PRO A 5 -12.33 -16.35 -2.37
CA PRO A 5 -11.92 -17.49 -3.15
C PRO A 5 -10.57 -17.22 -3.81
N VAL A 6 -9.67 -18.20 -3.73
CA VAL A 6 -8.44 -18.28 -4.53
C VAL A 6 -8.85 -18.61 -5.97
N GLY A 7 -9.47 -17.64 -6.64
CA GLY A 7 -10.02 -17.79 -7.99
C GLY A 7 -9.79 -16.53 -8.81
N PRO A 8 -10.18 -16.54 -10.09
CA PRO A 8 -10.07 -15.36 -10.93
C PRO A 8 -10.83 -14.18 -10.31
N ILE A 9 -10.22 -13.01 -10.38
CA ILE A 9 -10.80 -11.76 -9.87
C ILE A 9 -11.98 -11.38 -10.76
N ASP A 10 -13.17 -11.23 -10.17
CA ASP A 10 -14.34 -10.62 -10.82
C ASP A 10 -14.56 -9.22 -10.21
N VAL A 11 -14.24 -8.19 -10.99
CA VAL A 11 -14.40 -6.78 -10.61
C VAL A 11 -15.85 -6.46 -10.26
N MET A 12 -16.82 -7.12 -10.91
CA MET A 12 -18.23 -6.88 -10.61
C MET A 12 -18.67 -7.53 -9.29
N GLU A 13 -18.12 -8.68 -8.96
CA GLU A 13 -18.36 -9.30 -7.65
C GLU A 13 -17.82 -8.41 -6.52
N LEU A 14 -16.63 -7.86 -6.70
CA LEU A 14 -16.04 -6.91 -5.75
C LEU A 14 -16.88 -5.64 -5.59
N PHE A 15 -17.39 -5.12 -6.70
CA PHE A 15 -18.26 -3.96 -6.70
C PHE A 15 -19.62 -4.28 -6.05
N ARG A 16 -20.18 -5.45 -6.33
CA ARG A 16 -21.44 -5.95 -5.77
C ARG A 16 -21.35 -6.12 -4.26
N ASN A 17 -20.22 -6.64 -3.76
CA ASN A 17 -19.98 -6.82 -2.33
C ASN A 17 -19.88 -5.47 -1.58
N LYS A 18 -19.39 -4.42 -2.26
CA LYS A 18 -19.30 -3.06 -1.66
C LYS A 18 -20.57 -2.22 -1.81
N ASN A 19 -21.31 -2.38 -2.91
CA ASN A 19 -22.50 -1.57 -3.23
C ASN A 19 -23.55 -2.39 -3.98
N PRO A 20 -24.26 -3.31 -3.30
CA PRO A 20 -25.23 -4.22 -3.96
C PRO A 20 -26.34 -3.46 -4.72
N ARG A 21 -26.83 -2.35 -4.13
CA ARG A 21 -27.90 -1.54 -4.73
C ARG A 21 -27.47 -0.86 -6.04
N LEU A 22 -26.25 -0.38 -6.10
CA LEU A 22 -25.71 0.30 -7.28
C LEU A 22 -25.29 -0.73 -8.35
N ALA A 23 -24.72 -1.85 -7.95
CA ALA A 23 -24.30 -2.93 -8.84
C ALA A 23 -25.46 -3.49 -9.69
N GLY A 24 -26.65 -3.65 -9.09
CA GLY A 24 -27.84 -4.12 -9.79
C GLY A 24 -28.44 -3.12 -10.79
N ARG A 25 -28.00 -1.87 -10.79
CA ARG A 25 -28.49 -0.80 -11.68
C ARG A 25 -27.50 -0.42 -12.78
N LEU A 26 -26.31 -1.03 -12.81
CA LEU A 26 -25.29 -0.69 -13.79
C LEU A 26 -25.61 -1.30 -15.15
N PRO A 27 -25.64 -0.49 -16.22
CA PRO A 27 -25.77 -1.01 -17.59
C PRO A 27 -24.60 -1.92 -17.96
N ASN A 28 -24.85 -2.95 -18.77
CA ASN A 28 -23.84 -3.92 -19.21
C ASN A 28 -22.62 -3.24 -19.89
N LEU A 29 -22.86 -2.15 -20.62
CA LEU A 29 -21.78 -1.37 -21.24
C LEU A 29 -20.84 -0.78 -20.19
N LEU A 30 -21.38 -0.22 -19.11
CA LEU A 30 -20.57 0.37 -18.02
C LEU A 30 -19.79 -0.72 -17.27
N ILE A 31 -20.40 -1.90 -17.09
CA ILE A 31 -19.72 -3.07 -16.51
C ILE A 31 -18.50 -3.46 -17.37
N ARG A 32 -18.67 -3.53 -18.70
CA ARG A 32 -17.58 -3.82 -19.63
C ARG A 32 -16.46 -2.78 -19.54
N ILE A 33 -16.83 -1.50 -19.46
CA ILE A 33 -15.86 -0.40 -19.30
C ILE A 33 -15.10 -0.52 -17.96
N LEU A 34 -15.79 -0.82 -16.86
CA LEU A 34 -15.15 -1.01 -15.55
C LEU A 34 -14.17 -2.18 -15.54
N ARG A 35 -14.53 -3.33 -16.15
CA ARG A 35 -13.66 -4.51 -16.30
C ARG A 35 -12.42 -4.18 -17.14
N LEU A 36 -12.61 -3.39 -18.21
CA LEU A 36 -11.50 -2.94 -19.07
C LEU A 36 -10.54 -2.01 -18.32
N ILE A 37 -11.08 -1.01 -17.62
CA ILE A 37 -10.29 -0.05 -16.83
C ILE A 37 -9.55 -0.75 -15.68
N ALA A 38 -10.19 -1.73 -15.04
CA ALA A 38 -9.59 -2.53 -13.98
C ALA A 38 -8.60 -3.58 -14.50
N HIS A 39 -8.43 -3.70 -15.82
CA HIS A 39 -7.57 -4.71 -16.46
C HIS A 39 -7.82 -6.15 -15.96
N GLU A 40 -9.09 -6.50 -15.71
CA GLU A 40 -9.51 -7.78 -15.12
C GLU A 40 -8.83 -8.99 -15.79
N GLY A 41 -8.80 -9.03 -17.12
CA GLY A 41 -8.15 -10.11 -17.85
C GLY A 41 -6.62 -10.18 -17.65
N THR A 42 -5.96 -9.04 -17.44
CA THR A 42 -4.51 -9.01 -17.17
C THR A 42 -4.22 -9.41 -15.74
N LEU A 43 -5.01 -8.92 -14.77
CA LEU A 43 -4.92 -9.34 -13.38
C LEU A 43 -5.11 -10.86 -13.26
N ASN A 44 -6.13 -11.41 -13.93
CA ASN A 44 -6.40 -12.85 -13.92
C ASN A 44 -5.27 -13.66 -14.55
N ARG A 45 -4.61 -13.16 -15.59
CA ARG A 45 -3.39 -13.80 -16.14
C ARG A 45 -2.24 -13.81 -15.13
N VAL A 46 -2.05 -12.72 -14.36
CA VAL A 46 -1.06 -12.68 -13.29
C VAL A 46 -1.41 -13.70 -12.20
N VAL A 47 -2.66 -13.70 -11.73
CA VAL A 47 -3.16 -14.66 -10.73
C VAL A 47 -2.94 -16.11 -11.20
N MET A 48 -3.28 -16.43 -12.46
CA MET A 48 -3.06 -17.77 -13.03
C MET A 48 -1.58 -18.16 -13.08
N ARG A 49 -0.69 -17.23 -13.44
CA ARG A 49 0.76 -17.48 -13.51
C ARG A 49 1.43 -17.60 -12.15
N THR A 50 0.81 -17.08 -11.12
CA THR A 50 1.27 -17.12 -9.74
C THR A 50 0.46 -18.10 -8.87
N THR A 51 -0.32 -18.98 -9.52
CA THR A 51 -1.08 -20.02 -8.82
C THR A 51 -0.13 -20.91 -8.01
N GLY A 52 -0.47 -21.13 -6.74
CA GLY A 52 0.34 -21.92 -5.80
C GLY A 52 1.44 -21.12 -5.09
N LEU A 53 1.69 -19.86 -5.48
CA LEU A 53 2.61 -18.98 -4.77
C LEU A 53 1.87 -18.15 -3.72
N SER A 54 2.48 -17.94 -2.57
CA SER A 54 1.95 -17.09 -1.51
C SER A 54 3.06 -16.25 -0.86
N GLY A 55 2.65 -15.24 -0.09
CA GLY A 55 3.56 -14.41 0.69
C GLY A 55 4.67 -13.79 -0.14
N CYS A 56 5.90 -14.01 0.28
CA CYS A 56 7.10 -13.41 -0.33
C CYS A 56 7.35 -13.90 -1.76
N GLU A 57 7.11 -15.17 -2.03
CA GLU A 57 7.28 -15.76 -3.36
C GLU A 57 6.31 -15.13 -4.38
N PHE A 58 5.06 -14.92 -3.96
CA PHE A 58 4.07 -14.24 -4.78
C PHE A 58 4.50 -12.81 -5.12
N VAL A 59 5.00 -12.05 -4.15
CA VAL A 59 5.50 -10.67 -4.34
C VAL A 59 6.62 -10.64 -5.37
N ASP A 60 7.62 -11.51 -5.23
CA ASP A 60 8.77 -11.57 -6.15
C ASP A 60 8.34 -12.01 -7.55
N ALA A 61 7.43 -12.97 -7.67
CA ALA A 61 6.89 -13.42 -8.96
C ALA A 61 6.12 -12.30 -9.68
N VAL A 62 5.35 -11.48 -8.96
CA VAL A 62 4.63 -10.34 -9.55
C VAL A 62 5.62 -9.27 -10.03
N LEU A 63 6.63 -8.90 -9.23
CA LEU A 63 7.64 -7.93 -9.64
C LEU A 63 8.44 -8.39 -10.86
N MET A 64 8.81 -9.68 -10.90
CA MET A 64 9.48 -10.29 -12.05
C MET A 64 8.58 -10.28 -13.30
N HIS A 65 7.29 -10.61 -13.16
CA HIS A 65 6.32 -10.52 -14.27
C HIS A 65 6.18 -9.10 -14.82
N LEU A 66 6.26 -8.10 -13.95
CA LEU A 66 6.22 -6.68 -14.33
C LEU A 66 7.57 -6.19 -14.86
N ASN A 67 8.61 -7.01 -14.78
CA ASN A 67 9.99 -6.64 -15.17
C ASN A 67 10.44 -5.32 -14.53
N ILE A 68 10.20 -5.19 -13.20
CA ILE A 68 10.58 -4.00 -12.43
C ILE A 68 12.00 -4.18 -11.91
N ALA A 69 12.89 -3.31 -12.32
CA ALA A 69 14.22 -3.18 -11.72
C ALA A 69 14.18 -2.22 -10.52
N VAL A 70 14.91 -2.55 -9.46
CA VAL A 70 14.95 -1.74 -8.24
C VAL A 70 16.40 -1.39 -7.90
N GLU A 71 16.70 -0.09 -7.89
CA GLU A 71 17.97 0.45 -7.39
C GLU A 71 17.77 0.84 -5.93
N VAL A 72 18.48 0.18 -5.02
CA VAL A 72 18.36 0.40 -3.58
C VAL A 72 19.62 1.06 -3.05
N SER A 73 19.45 2.09 -2.24
CA SER A 73 20.52 2.70 -1.44
C SER A 73 20.13 2.70 0.04
N GLY A 74 21.10 2.47 0.92
CA GLY A 74 20.90 2.41 2.37
C GLY A 74 20.39 1.05 2.86
N LEU A 75 20.54 -0.04 2.09
CA LEU A 75 20.15 -1.37 2.55
C LEU A 75 20.95 -1.81 3.79
N GLU A 76 22.19 -1.38 3.87
CA GLU A 76 23.13 -1.64 4.96
C GLU A 76 22.73 -1.02 6.31
N VAL A 77 21.85 0.01 6.30
CA VAL A 77 21.41 0.64 7.56
C VAL A 77 20.24 -0.12 8.22
N LEU A 78 19.69 -1.13 7.55
CA LEU A 78 18.63 -1.95 8.14
C LEU A 78 19.20 -2.76 9.32
N PRO A 79 18.59 -2.67 10.52
CA PRO A 79 19.05 -3.43 11.68
C PRO A 79 18.84 -4.94 11.48
N ASP A 80 19.56 -5.75 12.26
CA ASP A 80 19.35 -7.21 12.23
C ASP A 80 18.01 -7.63 12.85
N THR A 81 17.52 -6.85 13.81
CA THR A 81 16.21 -7.12 14.39
C THR A 81 15.07 -6.82 13.42
N PRO A 82 14.10 -7.73 13.21
CA PRO A 82 12.93 -7.49 12.40
C PRO A 82 11.88 -6.57 13.08
N ARG A 83 12.09 -6.21 14.35
CA ARG A 83 11.17 -5.37 15.12
C ARG A 83 11.24 -3.89 14.69
N ILE A 84 10.95 -3.65 13.43
CA ILE A 84 10.94 -2.32 12.80
C ILE A 84 9.57 -1.95 12.26
N VAL A 85 9.34 -0.66 12.06
CA VAL A 85 8.24 -0.09 11.30
C VAL A 85 8.81 0.70 10.15
N VAL A 86 8.68 0.19 8.96
CA VAL A 86 9.01 0.91 7.73
C VAL A 86 7.90 1.89 7.41
N CYS A 87 8.24 3.17 7.36
CA CYS A 87 7.31 4.25 7.02
C CYS A 87 7.76 4.90 5.72
N ALA A 88 6.97 4.71 4.68
CA ALA A 88 7.32 5.10 3.33
C ALA A 88 6.38 6.17 2.75
N ASN A 89 6.90 6.98 1.82
CA ASN A 89 6.06 7.74 0.91
C ASN A 89 5.30 6.79 -0.03
N HIS A 90 4.23 7.29 -0.64
CA HIS A 90 3.35 6.48 -1.49
C HIS A 90 3.10 7.16 -2.84
N PRO A 91 4.11 7.26 -3.71
CA PRO A 91 3.98 8.02 -4.95
C PRO A 91 3.04 7.37 -5.97
N THR A 92 3.05 6.04 -6.11
CA THR A 92 2.39 5.35 -7.23
C THR A 92 1.34 4.32 -6.85
N GLY A 93 1.30 3.81 -5.64
CA GLY A 93 0.28 2.85 -5.21
C GLY A 93 0.81 1.42 -5.07
N GLY A 94 0.12 0.44 -5.62
CA GLY A 94 0.39 -0.98 -5.37
C GLY A 94 1.85 -1.41 -5.57
N ILE A 95 2.53 -0.84 -6.57
CA ILE A 95 3.93 -1.17 -6.86
C ILE A 95 4.88 -0.75 -5.72
N ASP A 96 4.59 0.37 -5.04
CA ASP A 96 5.40 0.84 -3.92
C ASP A 96 5.40 -0.19 -2.79
N GLY A 97 4.22 -0.77 -2.53
CA GLY A 97 4.06 -1.85 -1.55
C GLY A 97 4.81 -3.11 -1.95
N LEU A 98 4.67 -3.56 -3.19
CA LEU A 98 5.33 -4.78 -3.70
C LEU A 98 6.86 -4.65 -3.61
N ILE A 99 7.43 -3.52 -3.98
CA ILE A 99 8.88 -3.29 -3.92
C ILE A 99 9.39 -3.40 -2.48
N ILE A 100 8.77 -2.68 -1.54
CA ILE A 100 9.24 -2.72 -0.14
C ILE A 100 8.97 -4.09 0.49
N MET A 101 7.84 -4.73 0.20
CA MET A 101 7.57 -6.11 0.66
C MET A 101 8.66 -7.07 0.18
N SER A 102 9.07 -7.03 -1.10
CA SER A 102 10.15 -7.86 -1.63
C SER A 102 11.46 -7.63 -0.88
N LEU A 103 11.85 -6.37 -0.65
CA LEU A 103 13.08 -6.03 0.08
C LEU A 103 13.05 -6.57 1.53
N LEU A 104 11.93 -6.39 2.23
CA LEU A 104 11.79 -6.86 3.61
C LEU A 104 11.69 -8.38 3.69
N CYS A 105 11.02 -9.03 2.74
CA CYS A 105 10.98 -10.47 2.62
C CYS A 105 12.39 -11.06 2.45
N ARG A 106 13.20 -10.50 1.57
CA ARG A 106 14.59 -10.96 1.35
C ARG A 106 15.47 -10.76 2.58
N ARG A 107 15.25 -9.69 3.34
CA ARG A 107 16.07 -9.38 4.52
C ARG A 107 15.62 -10.13 5.77
N TYR A 108 14.30 -10.33 5.96
CA TYR A 108 13.72 -10.82 7.22
C TYR A 108 12.81 -12.04 7.05
N GLY A 109 12.65 -12.55 5.84
CA GLY A 109 11.80 -13.71 5.56
C GLY A 109 10.29 -13.44 5.52
N SER A 110 9.84 -12.28 6.01
CA SER A 110 8.41 -11.92 6.03
C SER A 110 8.22 -10.41 6.26
N VAL A 111 6.97 -9.94 6.13
CA VAL A 111 6.55 -8.57 6.46
C VAL A 111 5.06 -8.55 6.78
N ARG A 112 4.60 -7.62 7.60
CA ARG A 112 3.18 -7.36 7.86
C ARG A 112 2.78 -6.01 7.32
N VAL A 113 1.70 -5.96 6.53
CA VAL A 113 1.25 -4.74 5.86
C VAL A 113 -0.23 -4.53 6.13
N PRO A 114 -0.62 -3.46 6.84
CA PRO A 114 -2.04 -3.16 7.00
C PRO A 114 -2.64 -2.74 5.67
N ALA A 115 -3.65 -3.46 5.23
CA ALA A 115 -4.28 -3.27 3.93
C ALA A 115 -5.81 -3.22 4.06
N ASN A 116 -6.42 -2.52 3.10
CA ASN A 116 -7.87 -2.55 2.98
C ASN A 116 -8.34 -3.85 2.27
N ASP A 117 -9.63 -4.14 2.41
CA ASP A 117 -10.24 -5.35 1.86
C ASP A 117 -10.03 -5.52 0.36
N LEU A 118 -9.78 -4.44 -0.39
CA LEU A 118 -9.57 -4.51 -1.83
C LEU A 118 -8.27 -5.25 -2.19
N LEU A 119 -7.22 -5.09 -1.39
CA LEU A 119 -5.96 -5.80 -1.63
C LEU A 119 -6.01 -7.25 -1.16
N MET A 120 -6.91 -7.58 -0.23
CA MET A 120 -7.13 -8.96 0.25
C MET A 120 -7.64 -9.90 -0.86
N VAL A 121 -8.17 -9.34 -1.96
CA VAL A 121 -8.60 -10.09 -3.14
C VAL A 121 -7.42 -10.75 -3.86
N LEU A 122 -6.22 -10.22 -3.72
CA LEU A 122 -5.00 -10.84 -4.22
C LEU A 122 -4.58 -11.96 -3.25
N GLY A 123 -5.17 -13.14 -3.41
CA GLY A 123 -5.02 -14.28 -2.50
C GLY A 123 -3.57 -14.60 -2.13
N GLY A 124 -2.63 -14.46 -3.08
CA GLY A 124 -1.20 -14.67 -2.83
C GLY A 124 -0.56 -13.70 -1.83
N LEU A 125 -1.19 -12.55 -1.53
CA LEU A 125 -0.71 -11.59 -0.54
C LEU A 125 -1.28 -11.81 0.87
N THR A 126 -2.24 -12.69 1.05
CA THR A 126 -3.03 -12.83 2.29
C THR A 126 -2.17 -13.05 3.53
N GLU A 127 -1.08 -13.79 3.40
CA GLU A 127 -0.14 -14.07 4.50
C GLU A 127 0.61 -12.82 4.99
N LEU A 128 0.82 -11.85 4.11
CA LEU A 128 1.55 -10.62 4.42
C LEU A 128 0.62 -9.49 4.86
N LEU A 129 -0.66 -9.54 4.44
CA LEU A 129 -1.61 -8.47 4.66
C LEU A 129 -2.35 -8.64 5.99
N VAL A 130 -2.53 -7.52 6.69
CA VAL A 130 -3.35 -7.44 7.90
C VAL A 130 -4.57 -6.57 7.58
N PRO A 131 -5.79 -7.11 7.67
CA PRO A 131 -6.99 -6.36 7.34
C PRO A 131 -7.19 -5.20 8.31
N VAL A 132 -7.42 -4.00 7.78
CA VAL A 132 -7.73 -2.81 8.57
C VAL A 132 -8.98 -2.13 8.03
N ASP A 133 -9.88 -1.76 8.94
CA ASP A 133 -11.03 -0.94 8.62
C ASP A 133 -10.71 0.54 8.85
N LYS A 134 -10.91 1.37 7.82
CA LYS A 134 -10.74 2.82 7.93
C LYS A 134 -11.81 3.48 8.79
N HIS A 135 -12.92 2.81 9.02
CA HIS A 135 -14.07 3.33 9.76
C HIS A 135 -14.21 2.75 11.17
N GLY A 136 -13.30 1.89 11.58
CA GLY A 136 -12.84 1.74 12.96
C GLY A 136 -13.73 1.05 13.98
N SER A 137 -14.76 0.29 13.62
CA SER A 137 -15.63 -0.33 14.63
C SER A 137 -15.49 -1.86 14.79
N ASN A 138 -14.71 -2.53 13.96
CA ASN A 138 -14.57 -3.98 14.03
C ASN A 138 -13.46 -4.38 15.03
N ALA A 139 -13.85 -4.93 16.18
CA ALA A 139 -12.93 -5.37 17.23
C ALA A 139 -11.87 -6.38 16.71
N ALA A 140 -12.23 -7.22 15.75
CA ALA A 140 -11.30 -8.18 15.14
C ALA A 140 -10.18 -7.46 14.36
N HIS A 141 -10.48 -6.37 13.64
CA HIS A 141 -9.47 -5.58 12.93
C HIS A 141 -8.55 -4.83 13.90
N VAL A 142 -9.10 -4.32 15.02
CA VAL A 142 -8.29 -3.69 16.08
C VAL A 142 -7.33 -4.70 16.69
N LYS A 143 -7.81 -5.91 16.99
CA LYS A 143 -6.99 -7.00 17.53
C LYS A 143 -5.88 -7.39 16.54
N ALA A 144 -6.21 -7.64 15.26
CA ALA A 144 -5.24 -7.99 14.23
C ALA A 144 -4.17 -6.90 14.06
N TYR A 145 -4.55 -5.63 14.14
CA TYR A 145 -3.63 -4.49 14.10
C TYR A 145 -2.69 -4.45 15.30
N GLN A 146 -3.18 -4.76 16.50
CA GLN A 146 -2.35 -4.86 17.71
C GLN A 146 -1.40 -6.04 17.65
N GLU A 147 -1.87 -7.21 17.21
CA GLU A 147 -1.07 -8.43 17.02
C GLU A 147 0.05 -8.20 15.99
N MET A 148 -0.21 -7.46 14.92
CA MET A 148 0.80 -7.06 13.95
C MET A 148 1.97 -6.33 14.61
N TYR A 149 1.70 -5.38 15.52
CA TYR A 149 2.77 -4.67 16.23
C TYR A 149 3.42 -5.49 17.34
N ALA A 150 2.73 -6.50 17.87
CA ALA A 150 3.27 -7.42 18.86
C ALA A 150 4.16 -8.51 18.23
N SER A 151 4.00 -8.79 16.93
CA SER A 151 4.72 -9.85 16.21
C SER A 151 6.22 -9.55 16.07
N GLU A 152 7.00 -10.55 15.69
CA GLU A 152 8.44 -10.41 15.38
C GLU A 152 8.69 -10.05 13.90
N HIS A 153 7.65 -9.78 13.10
CA HIS A 153 7.81 -9.40 11.69
C HIS A 153 7.96 -7.89 11.53
N PRO A 154 8.70 -7.40 10.51
CA PRO A 154 8.69 -5.99 10.16
C PRO A 154 7.28 -5.54 9.74
N VAL A 155 6.95 -4.30 10.04
CA VAL A 155 5.67 -3.68 9.67
C VAL A 155 5.94 -2.64 8.59
N LEU A 156 5.25 -2.75 7.46
CA LEU A 156 5.30 -1.73 6.40
C LEU A 156 4.05 -0.86 6.44
N LEU A 157 4.26 0.45 6.45
CA LEU A 157 3.18 1.45 6.45
C LEU A 157 3.41 2.53 5.41
N PHE A 158 2.29 2.99 4.87
CA PHE A 158 2.19 4.24 4.11
C PHE A 158 1.36 5.23 4.92
N PRO A 159 1.98 6.05 5.82
CA PRO A 159 1.23 6.79 6.84
C PRO A 159 0.31 7.88 6.28
N ALA A 160 0.50 8.30 5.02
CA ALA A 160 -0.41 9.18 4.29
C ALA A 160 -1.76 8.51 3.96
N GLY A 161 -1.83 7.17 3.96
CA GLY A 161 -3.02 6.37 3.67
C GLY A 161 -3.56 6.49 2.24
N ARG A 162 -2.86 7.20 1.37
CA ARG A 162 -3.19 7.39 -0.05
C ARG A 162 -1.97 7.84 -0.84
N THR A 163 -1.98 7.63 -2.15
CA THR A 163 -0.89 8.03 -3.04
C THR A 163 -0.76 9.54 -3.13
N ALA A 164 0.47 10.03 -3.39
CA ALA A 164 0.79 11.44 -3.56
C ALA A 164 -0.03 12.12 -4.69
N ARG A 165 -0.26 13.42 -4.57
CA ARG A 165 -1.04 14.20 -5.53
C ARG A 165 -0.34 15.52 -5.89
N PRO A 166 -0.56 16.05 -7.10
CA PRO A 166 -0.04 17.35 -7.48
C PRO A 166 -0.77 18.46 -6.73
N MET A 167 -0.05 19.16 -5.87
CA MET A 167 -0.52 20.29 -5.08
C MET A 167 0.47 21.43 -5.21
N GLY A 168 0.02 22.61 -5.70
CA GLY A 168 0.89 23.77 -5.91
C GLY A 168 2.01 23.50 -6.94
N GLY A 169 1.71 22.80 -8.05
CA GLY A 169 2.68 22.49 -9.11
C GLY A 169 3.68 21.39 -8.80
N LYS A 170 3.71 20.86 -7.58
CA LYS A 170 4.61 19.77 -7.15
C LYS A 170 3.82 18.56 -6.66
N LEU A 171 4.39 17.37 -6.85
CA LEU A 171 3.86 16.16 -6.25
C LEU A 171 4.09 16.19 -4.74
N ARG A 172 3.04 16.01 -3.95
CA ARG A 172 3.12 16.08 -2.49
C ARG A 172 2.40 14.91 -1.85
N GLU A 173 3.02 14.42 -0.79
CA GLU A 173 2.40 13.49 0.16
C GLU A 173 1.34 14.20 1.00
N PHE A 174 0.25 13.50 1.30
CA PHE A 174 -0.70 13.95 2.31
C PHE A 174 -0.06 13.97 3.71
N PRO A 175 -0.65 14.70 4.67
CA PRO A 175 -0.20 14.65 6.05
C PRO A 175 -0.16 13.22 6.58
N TRP A 176 0.93 12.87 7.28
CA TRP A 176 1.08 11.58 7.90
C TRP A 176 0.33 11.50 9.22
N SER A 177 -0.40 10.41 9.43
CA SER A 177 -1.03 10.11 10.71
C SER A 177 0.04 9.79 11.75
N LYS A 178 -0.08 10.33 12.96
CA LYS A 178 0.81 10.03 14.10
C LYS A 178 0.60 8.64 14.71
N ALA A 179 -0.46 7.93 14.33
CA ALA A 179 -0.85 6.67 14.95
C ALA A 179 0.27 5.62 14.92
N PHE A 180 1.04 5.55 13.82
CA PHE A 180 2.13 4.60 13.69
C PHE A 180 3.29 4.89 14.65
N VAL A 181 3.60 6.16 14.92
CA VAL A 181 4.64 6.54 15.90
C VAL A 181 4.26 6.07 17.29
N LYS A 182 3.00 6.34 17.69
CA LYS A 182 2.46 5.88 18.97
C LYS A 182 2.55 4.36 19.12
N GLN A 183 2.20 3.61 18.07
CA GLN A 183 2.26 2.15 18.11
C GLN A 183 3.70 1.63 18.12
N ALA A 184 4.58 2.19 17.30
CA ALA A 184 6.00 1.83 17.31
C ALA A 184 6.64 2.06 18.70
N ARG A 185 6.33 3.19 19.33
CA ARG A 185 6.79 3.51 20.70
C ARG A 185 6.27 2.50 21.74
N ARG A 186 4.98 2.14 21.66
CA ARG A 186 4.37 1.17 22.59
C ARG A 186 4.94 -0.23 22.45
N SER A 187 5.32 -0.61 21.23
CA SER A 187 5.84 -1.94 20.92
C SER A 187 7.39 -2.00 20.90
N GLY A 188 8.09 -0.91 21.23
CA GLY A 188 9.55 -0.87 21.25
C GLY A 188 10.20 -1.03 19.87
N ARG A 189 9.50 -0.64 18.77
CA ARG A 189 10.00 -0.79 17.40
C ARG A 189 10.74 0.44 16.93
N LEU A 190 11.78 0.24 16.13
CA LEU A 190 12.47 1.31 15.42
C LEU A 190 11.65 1.75 14.20
N LEU A 191 11.75 3.04 13.86
CA LEU A 191 11.14 3.62 12.67
C LEU A 191 12.19 3.72 11.56
N ILE A 192 11.88 3.18 10.38
CA ILE A 192 12.75 3.21 9.21
C ILE A 192 12.08 4.07 8.13
N PRO A 193 12.59 5.28 7.84
CA PRO A 193 12.07 6.08 6.75
C PRO A 193 12.53 5.48 5.41
N VAL A 194 11.59 5.30 4.48
CA VAL A 194 11.89 4.80 3.14
C VAL A 194 11.27 5.73 2.10
N ARG A 195 12.08 6.12 1.11
CA ARG A 195 11.63 6.93 -0.02
C ARG A 195 11.64 6.11 -1.30
N LEU A 196 10.52 6.13 -2.01
CA LEU A 196 10.38 5.57 -3.35
C LEU A 196 10.29 6.70 -4.37
N SER A 197 10.91 6.49 -5.52
CA SER A 197 10.77 7.35 -6.69
C SER A 197 9.48 7.04 -7.46
N GLY A 198 9.06 7.96 -8.30
CA GLY A 198 8.00 7.78 -9.28
C GLY A 198 6.78 8.67 -9.04
N GLU A 199 5.91 8.67 -10.04
CA GLU A 199 4.66 9.42 -10.03
C GLU A 199 3.62 8.70 -10.90
N ASN A 200 2.34 8.90 -10.65
CA ASN A 200 1.29 8.36 -11.48
C ASN A 200 1.15 9.15 -12.80
N SER A 201 0.42 8.59 -13.75
CA SER A 201 0.25 9.20 -15.06
C SER A 201 -0.54 10.51 -15.01
N ARG A 202 -0.40 11.32 -16.07
CA ARG A 202 -1.20 12.52 -16.24
C ARG A 202 -2.71 12.23 -16.24
N ARG A 203 -3.13 11.06 -16.74
CA ARG A 203 -4.55 10.61 -16.75
C ARG A 203 -5.06 10.41 -15.32
N PHE A 204 -4.29 9.78 -14.46
CA PHE A 204 -4.62 9.58 -13.06
C PHE A 204 -4.83 10.91 -12.34
N TYR A 205 -3.91 11.87 -12.54
CA TYR A 205 -4.03 13.19 -11.92
C TYR A 205 -5.12 14.05 -12.54
N PHE A 206 -5.38 13.92 -13.84
CA PHE A 206 -6.50 14.56 -14.50
C PHE A 206 -7.83 14.09 -13.93
N LEU A 207 -8.05 12.79 -13.82
CA LEU A 207 -9.27 12.22 -13.24
C LEU A 207 -9.47 12.66 -11.79
N TRP A 208 -8.39 12.70 -11.00
CA TRP A 208 -8.45 13.21 -9.64
C TRP A 208 -8.87 14.69 -9.58
N ARG A 209 -8.32 15.56 -10.47
CA ARG A 209 -8.70 16.98 -10.54
C ARG A 209 -10.15 17.15 -10.99
N LEU A 210 -10.57 16.45 -12.04
CA LEU A 210 -11.93 16.48 -12.57
C LEU A 210 -12.93 16.05 -11.50
N ARG A 211 -12.68 14.93 -10.84
CA ARG A 211 -13.50 14.44 -9.75
C ARG A 211 -13.69 15.48 -8.63
N ARG A 212 -12.61 16.15 -8.23
CA ARG A 212 -12.66 17.20 -7.22
C ARG A 212 -13.46 18.43 -7.70
N ALA A 213 -13.26 18.85 -8.93
CA ALA A 213 -14.00 19.96 -9.51
C ALA A 213 -15.51 19.69 -9.57
N LEU A 214 -15.88 18.42 -9.83
CA LEU A 214 -17.28 17.98 -9.86
C LEU A 214 -17.86 17.63 -8.46
N GLY A 215 -17.10 17.80 -7.38
CA GLY A 215 -17.56 17.48 -6.02
C GLY A 215 -17.82 16.00 -5.75
N ILE A 216 -17.33 15.08 -6.62
CA ILE A 216 -17.55 13.64 -6.48
C ILE A 216 -16.71 13.10 -5.32
N LYS A 217 -17.36 12.54 -4.30
CA LYS A 217 -16.70 12.01 -3.08
C LYS A 217 -16.03 10.66 -3.28
N VAL A 218 -16.52 9.84 -4.20
CA VAL A 218 -15.97 8.50 -4.50
C VAL A 218 -14.61 8.63 -5.20
N ASN A 219 -13.59 7.89 -4.75
CA ASN A 219 -12.26 7.91 -5.33
C ASN A 219 -12.20 7.13 -6.66
N LEU A 220 -12.66 7.74 -7.75
CA LEU A 220 -12.70 7.11 -9.08
C LEU A 220 -11.30 6.78 -9.61
N GLU A 221 -10.31 7.60 -9.29
CA GLU A 221 -8.93 7.37 -9.70
C GLU A 221 -8.32 6.08 -9.12
N MET A 222 -8.90 5.52 -8.07
CA MET A 222 -8.45 4.22 -7.54
C MET A 222 -8.64 3.07 -8.55
N PHE A 223 -9.62 3.16 -9.44
CA PHE A 223 -9.81 2.16 -10.50
C PHE A 223 -8.66 2.16 -11.51
N LEU A 224 -7.95 3.28 -11.64
CA LEU A 224 -6.76 3.38 -12.50
C LEU A 224 -5.49 2.82 -11.85
N LEU A 225 -5.47 2.48 -10.55
CA LEU A 225 -4.25 2.01 -9.88
C LEU A 225 -3.70 0.73 -10.48
N VAL A 226 -4.56 -0.13 -11.01
CA VAL A 226 -4.13 -1.34 -11.72
C VAL A 226 -3.54 -0.97 -13.08
N ASP A 227 -4.15 -0.05 -13.82
CA ASP A 227 -3.61 0.49 -15.07
C ASP A 227 -2.25 1.15 -14.81
N GLU A 228 -2.13 1.94 -13.75
CA GLU A 228 -0.87 2.55 -13.33
C GLU A 228 0.22 1.50 -13.02
N LEU A 229 -0.13 0.43 -12.31
CA LEU A 229 0.79 -0.67 -12.03
C LEU A 229 1.31 -1.34 -13.32
N LEU A 230 0.40 -1.65 -14.26
CA LEU A 230 0.75 -2.32 -15.51
C LEU A 230 1.54 -1.43 -16.47
N ARG A 231 1.30 -0.13 -16.47
CA ARG A 231 2.05 0.86 -17.27
C ARG A 231 3.50 1.01 -16.83
N ARG A 232 3.81 0.64 -15.58
CA ARG A 232 5.16 0.71 -15.00
C ARG A 232 6.05 -0.48 -15.37
N ARG A 233 5.53 -1.39 -16.18
CA ARG A 233 6.27 -2.56 -16.63
C ARG A 233 7.58 -2.13 -17.32
N GLY A 234 8.70 -2.72 -16.88
CA GLY A 234 10.03 -2.41 -17.41
C GLY A 234 10.66 -1.14 -16.83
N GLU A 235 10.05 -0.48 -15.85
CA GLU A 235 10.65 0.71 -15.20
C GLU A 235 11.74 0.32 -14.19
N VAL A 236 12.69 1.24 -14.04
CA VAL A 236 13.66 1.24 -12.94
C VAL A 236 13.12 2.12 -11.80
N ARG A 237 13.03 1.55 -10.61
CA ARG A 237 12.53 2.25 -9.41
C ARG A 237 13.65 2.45 -8.41
N LYS A 238 13.80 3.69 -7.94
CA LYS A 238 14.81 4.02 -6.93
C LYS A 238 14.18 3.98 -5.54
N VAL A 239 14.86 3.29 -4.63
CA VAL A 239 14.49 3.19 -3.21
C VAL A 239 15.65 3.69 -2.38
N TRP A 240 15.40 4.63 -1.51
CA TRP A 240 16.33 5.06 -0.48
C TRP A 240 15.79 4.63 0.89
N ILE A 241 16.64 3.98 1.67
CA ILE A 241 16.36 3.55 3.04
C ILE A 241 17.17 4.43 3.97
N GLY A 242 16.49 5.14 4.85
CA GLY A 242 17.14 6.00 5.83
C GLY A 242 17.50 5.27 7.12
N PRO A 243 18.38 5.87 7.95
CA PRO A 243 18.83 5.25 9.18
C PRO A 243 17.69 5.04 10.18
N PRO A 244 17.80 3.99 11.03
CA PRO A 244 16.81 3.72 12.07
C PRO A 244 16.63 4.90 13.01
N ARG A 245 15.38 5.16 13.38
CA ARG A 245 15.00 6.23 14.29
C ARG A 245 14.24 5.65 15.48
N SER A 246 14.56 6.13 16.68
CA SER A 246 13.77 5.81 17.86
C SER A 246 12.34 6.38 17.72
N ALA A 247 11.35 5.61 18.10
CA ALA A 247 9.98 6.09 18.26
C ALA A 247 9.79 6.89 19.57
N GLN A 248 10.75 6.79 20.50
CA GLN A 248 10.78 7.61 21.70
C GLN A 248 11.30 9.00 21.37
N MET A 249 10.76 9.99 22.02
CA MET A 249 11.19 11.41 21.91
C MET A 249 11.21 12.02 23.31
N ASP A 250 12.05 13.05 23.48
CA ASP A 250 12.10 13.84 24.71
C ASP A 250 10.75 14.53 24.98
N ALA A 251 10.03 14.93 23.94
CA ALA A 251 8.65 15.39 24.04
C ALA A 251 7.68 14.20 24.05
N ALA A 252 7.19 13.83 25.21
CA ALA A 252 6.18 12.79 25.36
C ALA A 252 4.79 13.24 24.92
N GLY A 253 3.98 12.28 24.42
CA GLY A 253 2.56 12.48 24.14
C GLY A 253 2.22 12.74 22.67
N ALA A 254 0.98 13.20 22.46
CA ALA A 254 0.39 13.31 21.11
C ALA A 254 1.08 14.36 20.22
N ALA A 255 1.63 15.42 20.80
CA ALA A 255 2.37 16.46 20.07
C ALA A 255 3.72 15.95 19.58
N GLY A 256 4.47 15.23 20.42
CA GLY A 256 5.74 14.60 20.05
C GLY A 256 5.56 13.55 18.95
N ASP A 257 4.53 12.70 19.05
CA ASP A 257 4.24 11.70 18.01
C ASP A 257 3.95 12.39 16.65
N GLN A 258 3.22 13.52 16.63
CA GLN A 258 2.95 14.25 15.40
C GLN A 258 4.20 14.95 14.84
N LEU A 259 5.04 15.50 15.71
CA LEU A 259 6.32 16.09 15.31
C LEU A 259 7.22 15.04 14.65
N ARG A 260 7.34 13.85 15.25
CA ARG A 260 8.11 12.73 14.68
C ARG A 260 7.55 12.31 13.33
N ALA A 261 6.24 12.14 13.20
CA ALA A 261 5.61 11.80 11.92
C ALA A 261 5.89 12.85 10.84
N ASN A 262 5.84 14.13 11.18
CA ASN A 262 6.15 15.22 10.25
C ASN A 262 7.65 15.25 9.86
N THR A 263 8.54 14.97 10.80
CA THR A 263 9.98 14.88 10.53
C THR A 263 10.29 13.77 9.55
N LEU A 264 9.80 12.56 9.80
CA LEU A 264 9.96 11.41 8.90
C LEU A 264 9.37 11.69 7.50
N ARG A 265 8.17 12.31 7.45
CA ARG A 265 7.57 12.70 6.17
C ARG A 265 8.47 13.66 5.39
N ARG A 266 9.08 14.66 6.04
CA ARG A 266 10.01 15.59 5.39
C ARG A 266 11.28 14.89 4.88
N GLU A 267 11.78 13.92 5.63
CA GLU A 267 12.97 13.13 5.29
C GLU A 267 12.75 12.33 3.99
N VAL A 268 11.58 11.71 3.82
CA VAL A 268 11.24 10.94 2.61
C VAL A 268 10.73 11.81 1.45
N SER A 269 10.43 13.08 1.67
CA SER A 269 9.92 14.00 0.63
C SER A 269 11.03 14.87 -0.02
N ARG A 270 12.27 14.72 0.41
CA ARG A 270 13.46 15.39 -0.15
C ARG A 270 14.00 14.62 -1.34
#